data_3509eb3afc2a755da8b3a9873401b4a7
#
_entry.id   3509eb3afc2a755da8b3a9873401b4a7
#
_cell.length_a   1.000
_cell.length_b   1.000
_cell.length_c   1.000
_cell.angle_alpha   90.00
_cell.angle_beta   90.00
_cell.angle_gamma   90.00
#
_symmetry.space_group_name_H-M   'P 1'
#
loop_
_entity.id
_entity.type
_entity.pdbx_description
1 polymer ?
#
loop_
_entity_poly.entity_id
_entity_poly.type
_entity_poly.pdbx_seq_one_letter_code
_entity_poly.pdbx_strand_id
1 'polypeptide(L)'
;MARRGAGRLKREEYEDRPERAEMTAERTTRPRRPETERSDRLRSEAAEAINRGEAGRRSERSPRALERIPLPDSPLRLPDADVLFRRAFGDRAGGRALGRLEEAARAFSDERFQDARRILNQLVERTSVVPEVLELLGLVHYRMGHWRAGAKRLEAFRELTGSTEQHPVLADCYRAQRRFDDVAALWVELRDASPSAPLVTEGRIVAAGAIADQGRLAEALQLLEKSWKIPSRPREHHLRRAYALADMYERSGAAPRARELFTWVRGHDGGFADVADRVRSLA
;
A
#
# COMPACT_ATOMS: atom_id res chain seq x y z
N MET A 1 13.14 12.71 49.22
CA MET A 1 12.11 11.83 48.65
C MET A 1 11.43 12.56 47.49
N ALA A 2 11.85 12.34 46.26
CA ALA A 2 11.09 12.69 45.07
C ALA A 2 11.89 12.31 43.80
N ARG A 3 11.74 11.09 43.32
CA ARG A 3 12.15 10.69 41.97
C ARG A 3 11.43 9.36 41.61
N ARG A 4 10.14 9.47 41.28
CA ARG A 4 9.43 8.41 40.55
C ARG A 4 8.32 9.10 39.74
N GLY A 5 8.46 9.25 38.45
CA GLY A 5 7.39 9.79 37.60
C GLY A 5 7.74 10.18 36.17
N ALA A 6 9.04 10.30 35.82
CA ALA A 6 9.43 10.86 34.51
C ALA A 6 9.53 9.83 33.35
N GLY A 7 9.46 8.53 33.64
CA GLY A 7 9.70 7.49 32.62
C GLY A 7 8.45 6.98 31.90
N ARG A 8 7.24 7.23 32.43
CA ARG A 8 5.99 6.71 31.84
C ARG A 8 5.39 7.63 30.78
N LEU A 9 5.57 8.93 30.93
CA LEU A 9 5.01 9.93 29.99
C LEU A 9 5.71 9.94 28.62
N LYS A 10 7.01 9.61 28.56
CA LYS A 10 7.75 9.57 27.28
C LYS A 10 7.35 8.38 26.37
N ARG A 11 6.81 7.30 26.93
CA ARG A 11 6.45 6.11 26.15
C ARG A 11 5.04 6.22 25.53
N GLU A 12 4.15 6.97 26.17
CA GLU A 12 2.79 7.22 25.65
C GLU A 12 2.80 8.29 24.55
N GLU A 13 3.67 9.30 24.63
CA GLU A 13 3.80 10.32 23.57
C GLU A 13 4.35 9.76 22.26
N TYR A 14 5.13 8.65 22.28
CA TYR A 14 5.72 8.06 21.07
C TYR A 14 4.78 7.10 20.34
N GLU A 15 3.76 6.61 21.03
CA GLU A 15 2.76 5.71 20.43
C GLU A 15 1.67 6.43 19.61
N ASP A 16 1.54 7.75 19.76
CA ASP A 16 0.51 8.59 19.08
C ASP A 16 0.97 9.22 17.74
N ARG A 17 2.14 8.84 17.24
CA ARG A 17 2.68 9.38 15.98
C ARG A 17 1.77 9.22 14.75
N PRO A 18 0.96 8.15 14.59
CA PRO A 18 -0.01 8.03 13.49
C PRO A 18 -1.09 9.12 13.48
N GLU A 19 -1.54 9.55 14.67
CA GLU A 19 -2.52 10.64 14.76
C GLU A 19 -1.91 11.99 14.37
N ARG A 20 -0.64 12.22 14.69
CA ARG A 20 0.08 13.43 14.24
C ARG A 20 0.27 13.45 12.73
N ALA A 21 0.52 12.31 12.09
CA ALA A 21 0.61 12.23 10.64
C ALA A 21 -0.75 12.49 9.97
N GLU A 22 -1.82 11.96 10.53
CA GLU A 22 -3.19 12.25 10.08
C GLU A 22 -3.53 13.74 10.22
N MET A 23 -3.17 14.38 11.32
CA MET A 23 -3.37 15.82 11.54
C MET A 23 -2.47 16.69 10.64
N THR A 24 -1.23 16.26 10.38
CA THR A 24 -0.30 17.02 9.53
C THR A 24 -0.66 16.92 8.06
N ALA A 25 -1.16 15.76 7.60
CA ALA A 25 -1.66 15.58 6.24
C ALA A 25 -2.90 16.45 5.95
N GLU A 26 -3.71 16.77 6.96
CA GLU A 26 -4.85 17.68 6.82
C GLU A 26 -4.45 19.16 6.65
N ARG A 27 -3.26 19.56 7.12
CA ARG A 27 -2.78 20.96 7.05
C ARG A 27 -2.02 21.33 5.79
N THR A 28 -1.53 20.36 5.02
CA THR A 28 -0.70 20.60 3.82
C THR A 28 -1.50 20.49 2.52
N THR A 29 -2.60 21.21 2.39
CA THR A 29 -3.22 21.47 1.08
C THR A 29 -2.52 22.62 0.36
N ARG A 30 -1.30 22.41 -0.15
CA ARG A 30 -0.75 23.23 -1.23
C ARG A 30 -1.25 22.71 -2.57
N PRO A 31 -1.53 23.59 -3.57
CA PRO A 31 -1.96 23.15 -4.89
C PRO A 31 -0.89 22.25 -5.50
N ARG A 32 -1.26 21.00 -5.80
CA ARG A 32 -0.38 19.98 -6.35
C ARG A 32 -0.18 20.22 -7.85
N ARG A 33 1.05 20.01 -8.32
CA ARG A 33 1.39 20.00 -9.75
C ARG A 33 0.74 18.79 -10.46
N PRO A 34 0.40 18.87 -11.76
CA PRO A 34 -0.29 17.81 -12.51
C PRO A 34 0.41 16.43 -12.54
N GLU A 35 1.71 16.38 -12.25
CA GLU A 35 2.49 15.12 -12.14
C GLU A 35 2.17 14.30 -10.89
N THR A 36 1.73 14.96 -9.80
CA THR A 36 1.29 14.27 -8.59
C THR A 36 -0.07 13.59 -8.76
N GLU A 37 -0.98 14.16 -9.57
CA GLU A 37 -2.28 13.56 -9.83
C GLU A 37 -2.18 12.21 -10.57
N ARG A 38 -1.18 12.06 -11.44
CA ARG A 38 -0.94 10.82 -12.21
C ARG A 38 -0.42 9.70 -11.31
N SER A 39 0.50 10.02 -10.42
CA SER A 39 1.02 9.10 -9.40
C SER A 39 -0.07 8.73 -8.38
N ASP A 40 -0.91 9.69 -7.97
CA ASP A 40 -2.01 9.47 -7.03
C ASP A 40 -3.12 8.59 -7.65
N ARG A 41 -3.35 8.69 -8.95
CA ARG A 41 -4.30 7.83 -9.69
C ARG A 41 -3.83 6.37 -9.76
N LEU A 42 -2.56 6.15 -10.05
CA LEU A 42 -1.95 4.81 -10.02
C LEU A 42 -1.97 4.20 -8.61
N ARG A 43 -1.81 5.03 -7.57
CA ARG A 43 -1.90 4.62 -6.17
C ARG A 43 -3.33 4.28 -5.75
N SER A 44 -4.31 5.06 -6.19
CA SER A 44 -5.74 4.77 -5.94
C SER A 44 -6.16 3.44 -6.58
N GLU A 45 -5.72 3.18 -7.82
CA GLU A 45 -6.00 1.94 -8.52
C GLU A 45 -5.30 0.73 -7.89
N ALA A 46 -4.06 0.90 -7.40
CA ALA A 46 -3.36 -0.15 -6.63
C ALA A 46 -4.08 -0.43 -5.31
N ALA A 47 -4.59 0.60 -4.65
CA ALA A 47 -5.37 0.48 -3.43
C ALA A 47 -6.71 -0.23 -3.65
N GLU A 48 -7.40 0.01 -4.77
CA GLU A 48 -8.60 -0.74 -5.16
C GLU A 48 -8.30 -2.22 -5.45
N ALA A 49 -7.10 -2.53 -5.95
CA ALA A 49 -6.68 -3.91 -6.18
C ALA A 49 -6.53 -4.70 -4.87
N ILE A 50 -6.12 -4.06 -3.78
CA ILE A 50 -6.03 -4.67 -2.45
C ILE A 50 -7.40 -5.17 -2.00
N ASN A 51 -8.48 -4.43 -2.30
CA ASN A 51 -9.84 -4.85 -1.96
C ASN A 51 -10.41 -5.97 -2.87
N ARG A 52 -9.92 -6.09 -4.12
CA ARG A 52 -10.38 -7.12 -5.08
C ARG A 52 -9.58 -8.43 -5.01
N GLY A 53 -8.48 -8.45 -4.26
CA GLY A 53 -7.54 -9.58 -4.20
C GLY A 53 -7.96 -10.78 -3.35
N GLU A 54 -9.21 -10.91 -2.98
CA GLU A 54 -9.74 -12.03 -2.23
C GLU A 54 -10.06 -13.24 -3.08
N ALA A 55 -9.20 -13.86 -3.72
CA ALA A 55 -9.49 -15.22 -4.14
C ALA A 55 -8.25 -15.99 -4.56
N GLY A 56 -7.85 -16.85 -3.70
CA GLY A 56 -7.45 -18.13 -4.23
C GLY A 56 -5.98 -18.44 -4.32
N ARG A 57 -5.70 -19.40 -3.51
CA ARG A 57 -4.85 -20.58 -3.71
C ARG A 57 -3.55 -20.62 -2.95
N ARG A 58 -3.58 -21.55 -2.00
CA ARG A 58 -2.45 -22.10 -1.27
C ARG A 58 -1.38 -22.66 -2.21
N SER A 59 -0.13 -22.32 -1.98
CA SER A 59 1.00 -23.20 -2.30
C SER A 59 2.21 -22.89 -1.42
N GLU A 60 2.89 -23.96 -1.06
CA GLU A 60 3.85 -24.14 0.02
C GLU A 60 5.27 -23.62 -0.25
N ARG A 61 6.00 -23.38 0.84
CA ARG A 61 7.45 -23.30 1.10
C ARG A 61 8.08 -21.91 1.19
N SER A 62 8.56 -21.64 2.41
CA SER A 62 9.40 -20.50 2.80
C SER A 62 10.80 -20.54 2.20
N PRO A 63 11.34 -19.43 1.75
CA PRO A 63 12.78 -19.19 1.64
C PRO A 63 13.29 -18.27 2.76
N ARG A 64 14.59 -18.42 3.01
CA ARG A 64 15.42 -17.74 4.01
C ARG A 64 15.19 -16.22 4.08
N ALA A 65 15.25 -15.70 5.30
CA ALA A 65 15.34 -14.28 5.59
C ALA A 65 16.43 -13.61 4.75
N LEU A 66 16.01 -12.66 3.91
CA LEU A 66 16.94 -11.78 3.22
C LEU A 66 17.52 -10.80 4.25
N GLU A 67 18.84 -10.65 4.25
CA GLU A 67 19.53 -9.62 5.00
C GLU A 67 18.87 -8.26 4.70
N ARG A 68 18.45 -7.57 5.74
CA ARG A 68 17.76 -6.28 5.61
C ARG A 68 18.76 -5.24 5.12
N ILE A 69 18.61 -4.81 3.88
CA ILE A 69 19.32 -3.64 3.37
C ILE A 69 18.69 -2.42 4.05
N PRO A 70 19.44 -1.61 4.81
CA PRO A 70 18.91 -0.38 5.38
C PRO A 70 18.41 0.55 4.29
N LEU A 71 17.21 1.09 4.47
CA LEU A 71 16.71 2.15 3.59
C LEU A 71 17.48 3.44 3.87
N PRO A 72 17.72 4.28 2.87
CA PRO A 72 18.26 5.62 3.10
C PRO A 72 17.29 6.44 3.98
N ASP A 73 17.85 7.34 4.80
CA ASP A 73 17.08 8.16 5.74
C ASP A 73 16.02 9.05 5.08
N SER A 74 16.12 9.25 3.78
CA SER A 74 15.14 9.99 2.97
C SER A 74 15.07 9.39 1.56
N PRO A 75 13.90 9.45 0.88
CA PRO A 75 13.78 9.03 -0.51
C PRO A 75 14.80 9.75 -1.39
N LEU A 76 15.50 9.00 -2.22
CA LEU A 76 16.45 9.56 -3.17
C LEU A 76 15.72 10.41 -4.21
N ARG A 77 16.20 11.63 -4.43
CA ARG A 77 15.74 12.44 -5.56
C ARG A 77 16.45 11.96 -6.83
N LEU A 78 15.81 11.04 -7.54
CA LEU A 78 16.27 10.59 -8.84
C LEU A 78 15.79 11.55 -9.94
N PRO A 79 16.55 11.67 -11.04
CA PRO A 79 16.08 12.38 -12.22
C PRO A 79 14.82 11.73 -12.80
N ASP A 80 14.01 12.53 -13.50
CA ASP A 80 12.81 12.05 -14.20
C ASP A 80 13.14 10.96 -15.24
N ALA A 81 12.16 10.10 -15.53
CA ALA A 81 12.30 8.99 -16.47
C ALA A 81 12.86 9.44 -17.83
N ASP A 82 12.44 10.61 -18.35
CA ASP A 82 12.96 11.17 -19.60
C ASP A 82 14.48 11.37 -19.56
N VAL A 83 14.97 11.97 -18.47
CA VAL A 83 16.41 12.22 -18.27
C VAL A 83 17.17 10.90 -18.18
N LEU A 84 16.64 9.93 -17.43
CA LEU A 84 17.25 8.61 -17.26
C LEU A 84 17.29 7.83 -18.58
N PHE A 85 16.21 7.85 -19.34
CA PHE A 85 16.17 7.20 -20.65
C PHE A 85 17.11 7.85 -21.67
N ARG A 86 17.21 9.20 -21.71
CA ARG A 86 18.15 9.89 -22.58
C ARG A 86 19.59 9.61 -22.23
N ARG A 87 19.92 9.54 -20.93
CA ARG A 87 21.25 9.13 -20.47
C ARG A 87 21.59 7.71 -20.87
N ALA A 88 20.63 6.79 -20.77
CA ALA A 88 20.84 5.38 -21.09
C ALA A 88 20.93 5.09 -22.59
N PHE A 89 20.16 5.81 -23.44
CA PHE A 89 19.95 5.44 -24.84
C PHE A 89 20.23 6.56 -25.85
N GLY A 90 20.55 7.79 -25.39
CA GLY A 90 20.62 8.98 -26.22
C GLY A 90 19.23 9.55 -26.56
N ASP A 91 19.16 10.78 -27.06
CA ASP A 91 17.93 11.56 -27.19
C ASP A 91 16.80 10.86 -27.97
N ARG A 92 17.09 10.38 -29.18
CA ARG A 92 16.06 9.77 -30.03
C ARG A 92 15.53 8.44 -29.46
N ALA A 93 16.42 7.60 -28.97
CA ALA A 93 16.03 6.30 -28.41
C ALA A 93 15.42 6.46 -27.02
N GLY A 94 15.91 7.41 -26.20
CA GLY A 94 15.33 7.78 -24.92
C GLY A 94 13.91 8.31 -25.04
N GLY A 95 13.65 9.22 -26.00
CA GLY A 95 12.31 9.71 -26.27
C GLY A 95 11.32 8.60 -26.71
N ARG A 96 11.80 7.63 -27.52
CA ARG A 96 10.96 6.45 -27.84
C ARG A 96 10.71 5.57 -26.62
N ALA A 97 11.69 5.38 -25.73
CA ALA A 97 11.52 4.61 -24.50
C ALA A 97 10.52 5.27 -23.55
N LEU A 98 10.55 6.60 -23.41
CA LEU A 98 9.55 7.35 -22.66
C LEU A 98 8.14 7.17 -23.23
N GLY A 99 7.97 7.29 -24.56
CA GLY A 99 6.68 7.04 -25.21
C GLY A 99 6.16 5.62 -24.98
N ARG A 100 7.04 4.63 -24.89
CA ARG A 100 6.68 3.23 -24.56
C ARG A 100 6.24 3.12 -23.08
N LEU A 101 6.91 3.80 -22.15
CA LEU A 101 6.47 3.83 -20.75
C LEU A 101 5.07 4.44 -20.63
N GLU A 102 4.82 5.54 -21.35
CA GLU A 102 3.49 6.16 -21.38
C GLU A 102 2.41 5.27 -22.01
N GLU A 103 2.76 4.53 -23.06
CA GLU A 103 1.86 3.53 -23.65
C GLU A 103 1.53 2.41 -22.63
N ALA A 104 2.53 1.93 -21.88
CA ALA A 104 2.32 0.95 -20.83
C ALA A 104 1.44 1.49 -19.68
N ALA A 105 1.63 2.76 -19.29
CA ALA A 105 0.80 3.40 -18.28
C ALA A 105 -0.67 3.52 -18.73
N ARG A 106 -0.90 3.89 -19.99
CA ARG A 106 -2.26 3.88 -20.57
C ARG A 106 -2.86 2.48 -20.59
N ALA A 107 -2.09 1.48 -21.03
CA ALA A 107 -2.56 0.09 -21.04
C ALA A 107 -2.90 -0.42 -19.61
N PHE A 108 -2.15 0.01 -18.60
CA PHE A 108 -2.44 -0.31 -17.20
C PHE A 108 -3.75 0.36 -16.75
N SER A 109 -3.96 1.63 -17.05
CA SER A 109 -5.20 2.35 -16.72
C SER A 109 -6.43 1.76 -17.41
N ASP A 110 -6.26 1.23 -18.64
CA ASP A 110 -7.30 0.53 -19.39
C ASP A 110 -7.46 -0.94 -18.95
N GLU A 111 -6.82 -1.37 -17.87
CA GLU A 111 -6.80 -2.76 -17.37
C GLU A 111 -6.21 -3.79 -18.36
N ARG A 112 -5.55 -3.35 -19.42
CA ARG A 112 -4.85 -4.21 -20.39
C ARG A 112 -3.48 -4.64 -19.87
N PHE A 113 -3.49 -5.37 -18.74
CA PHE A 113 -2.27 -5.70 -17.98
C PHE A 113 -1.26 -6.54 -18.77
N GLN A 114 -1.73 -7.41 -19.68
CA GLN A 114 -0.84 -8.21 -20.53
C GLN A 114 -0.04 -7.33 -21.51
N ASP A 115 -0.69 -6.30 -22.08
CA ASP A 115 -0.02 -5.35 -22.98
C ASP A 115 0.97 -4.49 -22.21
N ALA A 116 0.57 -3.95 -21.07
CA ALA A 116 1.46 -3.19 -20.18
C ALA A 116 2.70 -4.03 -19.81
N ARG A 117 2.50 -5.28 -19.39
CA ARG A 117 3.61 -6.20 -19.06
C ARG A 117 4.56 -6.42 -20.23
N ARG A 118 4.04 -6.66 -21.42
CA ARG A 118 4.86 -6.90 -22.61
C ARG A 118 5.74 -5.69 -22.93
N ILE A 119 5.19 -4.50 -22.85
CA ILE A 119 5.92 -3.26 -23.09
C ILE A 119 6.99 -3.03 -22.03
N LEU A 120 6.63 -3.17 -20.75
CA LEU A 120 7.53 -2.91 -19.63
C LEU A 120 8.67 -3.92 -19.54
N ASN A 121 8.44 -5.20 -19.90
CA ASN A 121 9.52 -6.19 -19.96
C ASN A 121 10.58 -5.78 -20.97
N GLN A 122 10.20 -5.30 -22.16
CA GLN A 122 11.15 -4.81 -23.15
C GLN A 122 11.96 -3.59 -22.67
N LEU A 123 11.36 -2.75 -21.83
CA LEU A 123 12.07 -1.61 -21.23
C LEU A 123 13.03 -2.06 -20.13
N VAL A 124 12.60 -2.94 -19.23
CA VAL A 124 13.43 -3.38 -18.10
C VAL A 124 14.60 -4.26 -18.52
N GLU A 125 14.49 -5.00 -19.62
CA GLU A 125 15.60 -5.77 -20.22
C GLU A 125 16.72 -4.86 -20.73
N ARG A 126 16.37 -3.63 -21.12
CA ARG A 126 17.32 -2.65 -21.64
C ARG A 126 17.87 -1.70 -20.58
N THR A 127 17.10 -1.46 -19.51
CA THR A 127 17.51 -0.64 -18.37
C THR A 127 16.72 -0.95 -17.11
N SER A 128 17.42 -1.12 -16.00
CA SER A 128 16.82 -1.32 -14.66
C SER A 128 16.99 -0.10 -13.75
N VAL A 129 17.43 1.03 -14.30
CA VAL A 129 17.72 2.25 -13.52
C VAL A 129 16.61 3.30 -13.58
N VAL A 130 15.49 2.99 -14.23
CA VAL A 130 14.32 3.87 -14.33
C VAL A 130 13.26 3.39 -13.33
N PRO A 131 13.08 4.08 -12.19
CA PRO A 131 12.20 3.62 -11.12
C PRO A 131 10.76 3.40 -11.58
N GLU A 132 10.24 4.28 -12.42
CA GLU A 132 8.86 4.22 -12.91
C GLU A 132 8.58 2.95 -13.74
N VAL A 133 9.60 2.41 -14.41
CA VAL A 133 9.47 1.11 -15.12
C VAL A 133 9.35 -0.03 -14.12
N LEU A 134 10.17 -0.02 -13.06
CA LEU A 134 10.14 -1.05 -12.01
C LEU A 134 8.83 -0.99 -11.24
N GLU A 135 8.41 0.20 -10.82
CA GLU A 135 7.17 0.44 -10.11
C GLU A 135 5.97 -0.06 -10.92
N LEU A 136 5.80 0.46 -12.13
CA LEU A 136 4.65 0.09 -12.97
C LEU A 136 4.64 -1.39 -13.32
N LEU A 137 5.80 -2.01 -13.61
CA LEU A 137 5.86 -3.46 -13.87
C LEU A 137 5.52 -4.26 -12.61
N GLY A 138 5.93 -3.81 -11.44
CA GLY A 138 5.55 -4.40 -10.15
C GLY A 138 4.05 -4.37 -9.93
N LEU A 139 3.41 -3.20 -10.16
CA LEU A 139 1.96 -3.03 -10.08
C LEU A 139 1.21 -3.88 -11.10
N VAL A 140 1.69 -3.96 -12.33
CA VAL A 140 1.13 -4.84 -13.37
C VAL A 140 1.15 -6.30 -12.92
N HIS A 141 2.29 -6.79 -12.40
CA HIS A 141 2.38 -8.15 -11.89
C HIS A 141 1.45 -8.39 -10.71
N TYR A 142 1.33 -7.40 -9.79
CA TYR A 142 0.40 -7.45 -8.68
C TYR A 142 -1.05 -7.60 -9.16
N ARG A 143 -1.49 -6.76 -10.09
CA ARG A 143 -2.85 -6.83 -10.68
C ARG A 143 -3.13 -8.15 -11.40
N MET A 144 -2.11 -8.82 -11.89
CA MET A 144 -2.19 -10.14 -12.55
C MET A 144 -2.10 -11.31 -11.57
N GLY A 145 -1.96 -11.09 -10.25
CA GLY A 145 -1.77 -12.14 -9.26
C GLY A 145 -0.38 -12.80 -9.31
N HIS A 146 0.57 -12.20 -9.99
CA HIS A 146 1.95 -12.71 -10.10
C HIS A 146 2.80 -12.22 -8.94
N TRP A 147 2.44 -12.60 -7.71
CA TRP A 147 2.95 -12.05 -6.46
C TRP A 147 4.48 -12.04 -6.36
N ARG A 148 5.15 -13.13 -6.75
CA ARG A 148 6.62 -13.21 -6.71
C ARG A 148 7.28 -12.23 -7.69
N ALA A 149 6.74 -12.12 -8.89
CA ALA A 149 7.28 -11.22 -9.90
C ALA A 149 7.01 -9.75 -9.50
N GLY A 150 5.83 -9.47 -8.96
CA GLY A 150 5.48 -8.15 -8.42
C GLY A 150 6.42 -7.75 -7.30
N ALA A 151 6.61 -8.61 -6.29
CA ALA A 151 7.52 -8.37 -5.18
C ALA A 151 8.94 -8.04 -5.68
N LYS A 152 9.49 -8.87 -6.59
CA LYS A 152 10.84 -8.64 -7.14
C LYS A 152 11.02 -7.25 -7.76
N ARG A 153 10.00 -6.74 -8.46
CA ARG A 153 10.07 -5.41 -9.10
C ARG A 153 9.90 -4.28 -8.11
N LEU A 154 9.00 -4.45 -7.14
CA LEU A 154 8.79 -3.46 -6.09
C LEU A 154 9.94 -3.43 -5.07
N GLU A 155 10.59 -4.56 -4.80
CA GLU A 155 11.86 -4.61 -4.05
C GLU A 155 12.94 -3.77 -4.74
N ALA A 156 13.15 -4.00 -6.05
CA ALA A 156 14.13 -3.24 -6.82
C ALA A 156 13.79 -1.73 -6.89
N PHE A 157 12.50 -1.37 -7.00
CA PHE A 157 12.04 0.02 -6.92
C PHE A 157 12.40 0.63 -5.56
N ARG A 158 12.09 -0.09 -4.46
CA ARG A 158 12.40 0.34 -3.10
C ARG A 158 13.91 0.53 -2.88
N GLU A 159 14.72 -0.44 -3.32
CA GLU A 159 16.19 -0.36 -3.22
C GLU A 159 16.76 0.85 -3.99
N LEU A 160 16.22 1.12 -5.17
CA LEU A 160 16.67 2.21 -6.03
C LEU A 160 16.27 3.59 -5.50
N THR A 161 15.06 3.72 -4.91
CA THR A 161 14.49 5.02 -4.54
C THR A 161 14.52 5.32 -3.05
N GLY A 162 14.60 4.31 -2.19
CA GLY A 162 14.34 4.43 -0.75
C GLY A 162 12.91 4.83 -0.41
N SER A 163 11.97 4.74 -1.37
CA SER A 163 10.59 5.15 -1.18
C SER A 163 9.77 4.10 -0.45
N THR A 164 8.90 4.53 0.46
CA THR A 164 7.92 3.68 1.14
C THR A 164 6.56 3.64 0.41
N GLU A 165 6.41 4.32 -0.72
CA GLU A 165 5.14 4.51 -1.40
C GLU A 165 4.46 3.21 -1.84
N GLN A 166 5.24 2.20 -2.21
CA GLN A 166 4.71 0.91 -2.64
C GLN A 166 4.80 -0.17 -1.54
N HIS A 167 5.09 0.22 -0.27
CA HIS A 167 5.13 -0.73 0.84
C HIS A 167 3.82 -1.50 1.03
N PRO A 168 2.61 -0.91 0.95
CA PRO A 168 1.38 -1.69 1.09
C PRO A 168 1.23 -2.75 0.00
N VAL A 169 1.54 -2.42 -1.25
CA VAL A 169 1.43 -3.37 -2.38
C VAL A 169 2.50 -4.46 -2.28
N LEU A 170 3.74 -4.09 -1.92
CA LEU A 170 4.82 -5.05 -1.69
C LEU A 170 4.50 -5.97 -0.51
N ALA A 171 3.96 -5.42 0.58
CA ALA A 171 3.53 -6.18 1.74
C ALA A 171 2.41 -7.18 1.39
N ASP A 172 1.45 -6.79 0.54
CA ASP A 172 0.40 -7.72 0.11
C ASP A 172 0.95 -8.82 -0.82
N CYS A 173 1.93 -8.50 -1.68
CA CYS A 173 2.68 -9.51 -2.41
C CYS A 173 3.36 -10.53 -1.46
N TYR A 174 3.97 -10.07 -0.37
CA TYR A 174 4.58 -10.93 0.63
C TYR A 174 3.53 -11.74 1.42
N ARG A 175 2.41 -11.11 1.77
CA ARG A 175 1.27 -11.77 2.43
C ARG A 175 0.76 -12.95 1.59
N ALA A 176 0.56 -12.75 0.28
CA ALA A 176 0.14 -13.80 -0.64
C ALA A 176 1.16 -14.95 -0.75
N GLN A 177 2.44 -14.68 -0.46
CA GLN A 177 3.52 -15.66 -0.37
C GLN A 177 3.72 -16.22 1.04
N ARG A 178 2.91 -15.81 2.02
CA ARG A 178 3.01 -16.16 3.45
C ARG A 178 4.34 -15.72 4.10
N ARG A 179 4.97 -14.70 3.57
CA ARG A 179 6.18 -14.07 4.10
C ARG A 179 5.80 -13.04 5.19
N PHE A 180 5.18 -13.49 6.25
CA PHE A 180 4.56 -12.61 7.25
C PHE A 180 5.55 -11.74 8.02
N ASP A 181 6.78 -12.22 8.25
CA ASP A 181 7.84 -11.42 8.89
C ASP A 181 8.25 -10.23 8.02
N ASP A 182 8.30 -10.42 6.70
CA ASP A 182 8.59 -9.33 5.76
C ASP A 182 7.45 -8.30 5.72
N VAL A 183 6.18 -8.76 5.81
CA VAL A 183 5.03 -7.85 5.96
C VAL A 183 5.15 -7.00 7.21
N ALA A 184 5.49 -7.64 8.35
CA ALA A 184 5.65 -6.93 9.62
C ALA A 184 6.79 -5.90 9.55
N ALA A 185 7.91 -6.24 8.88
CA ALA A 185 9.03 -5.33 8.70
C ALA A 185 8.63 -4.09 7.86
N LEU A 186 7.95 -4.30 6.72
CA LEU A 186 7.47 -3.21 5.87
C LEU A 186 6.45 -2.31 6.59
N TRP A 187 5.59 -2.91 7.42
CA TRP A 187 4.65 -2.14 8.24
C TRP A 187 5.37 -1.23 9.25
N VAL A 188 6.42 -1.74 9.93
CA VAL A 188 7.22 -0.92 10.85
C VAL A 188 7.88 0.24 10.10
N GLU A 189 8.52 -0.03 8.97
CA GLU A 189 9.18 1.01 8.16
C GLU A 189 8.18 2.09 7.68
N LEU A 190 7.02 1.67 7.17
CA LEU A 190 5.99 2.59 6.69
C LEU A 190 5.40 3.45 7.80
N ARG A 191 5.11 2.82 8.96
CA ARG A 191 4.60 3.53 10.14
C ARG A 191 5.59 4.57 10.65
N ASP A 192 6.88 4.22 10.68
CA ASP A 192 7.93 5.11 11.21
C ASP A 192 8.25 6.24 10.22
N ALA A 193 8.23 5.97 8.92
CA ALA A 193 8.33 7.00 7.88
C ALA A 193 7.11 7.93 7.84
N SER A 194 5.93 7.39 8.13
CA SER A 194 4.65 8.11 8.21
C SER A 194 4.42 9.13 7.07
N PRO A 195 4.50 8.71 5.80
CA PRO A 195 4.51 9.64 4.66
C PRO A 195 3.16 10.33 4.42
N SER A 196 2.06 9.63 4.64
CA SER A 196 0.70 10.17 4.54
C SER A 196 -0.31 9.26 5.23
N ALA A 197 -1.41 9.83 5.75
CA ALA A 197 -2.46 9.07 6.41
C ALA A 197 -3.09 7.98 5.50
N PRO A 198 -3.43 8.24 4.23
CA PRO A 198 -3.91 7.19 3.33
C PRO A 198 -2.94 6.02 3.21
N LEU A 199 -1.65 6.29 2.97
CA LEU A 199 -0.65 5.25 2.75
C LEU A 199 -0.40 4.41 4.02
N VAL A 200 -0.31 5.07 5.18
CA VAL A 200 -0.19 4.39 6.49
C VAL A 200 -1.42 3.53 6.77
N THR A 201 -2.60 4.00 6.40
CA THR A 201 -3.85 3.23 6.56
C THR A 201 -3.83 1.95 5.71
N GLU A 202 -3.41 2.04 4.45
CA GLU A 202 -3.28 0.86 3.58
C GLU A 202 -2.29 -0.17 4.15
N GLY A 203 -1.10 0.28 4.57
CA GLY A 203 -0.14 -0.62 5.20
C GLY A 203 -0.67 -1.27 6.47
N ARG A 204 -1.44 -0.53 7.29
CA ARG A 204 -2.10 -1.07 8.47
C ARG A 204 -3.12 -2.16 8.13
N ILE A 205 -3.93 -1.94 7.09
CA ILE A 205 -4.93 -2.92 6.61
C ILE A 205 -4.22 -4.20 6.16
N VAL A 206 -3.18 -4.11 5.35
CA VAL A 206 -2.42 -5.26 4.87
C VAL A 206 -1.74 -5.99 6.03
N ALA A 207 -1.13 -5.27 6.98
CA ALA A 207 -0.51 -5.86 8.15
C ALA A 207 -1.53 -6.60 9.03
N ALA A 208 -2.70 -6.00 9.27
CA ALA A 208 -3.77 -6.65 10.00
C ALA A 208 -4.28 -7.90 9.28
N GLY A 209 -4.44 -7.84 7.96
CA GLY A 209 -4.78 -9.00 7.14
C GLY A 209 -3.76 -10.13 7.27
N ALA A 210 -2.47 -9.81 7.26
CA ALA A 210 -1.38 -10.79 7.42
C ALA A 210 -1.39 -11.45 8.81
N ILE A 211 -1.72 -10.70 9.86
CA ILE A 211 -1.89 -11.22 11.22
C ILE A 211 -3.11 -12.15 11.29
N ALA A 212 -4.23 -11.76 10.67
CA ALA A 212 -5.43 -12.57 10.62
C ALA A 212 -5.25 -13.87 9.82
N ASP A 213 -4.44 -13.85 8.74
CA ASP A 213 -4.10 -15.04 7.94
C ASP A 213 -3.25 -16.07 8.73
N GLN A 214 -2.61 -15.62 9.81
CA GLN A 214 -1.90 -16.49 10.77
C GLN A 214 -2.84 -17.04 11.87
N GLY A 215 -4.14 -16.75 11.81
CA GLY A 215 -5.13 -17.14 12.83
C GLY A 215 -5.16 -16.23 14.06
N ARG A 216 -4.40 -15.14 14.07
CA ARG A 216 -4.27 -14.19 15.19
C ARG A 216 -5.28 -13.05 15.08
N LEU A 217 -6.56 -13.40 14.96
CA LEU A 217 -7.62 -12.43 14.65
C LEU A 217 -7.78 -11.33 15.72
N ALA A 218 -7.58 -11.67 17.00
CA ALA A 218 -7.67 -10.68 18.08
C ALA A 218 -6.58 -9.58 17.95
N GLU A 219 -5.37 -9.95 17.54
CA GLU A 219 -4.28 -9.00 17.33
C GLU A 219 -4.50 -8.16 16.06
N ALA A 220 -5.06 -8.75 15.01
CA ALA A 220 -5.46 -8.01 13.81
C ALA A 220 -6.51 -6.93 14.14
N LEU A 221 -7.50 -7.26 14.97
CA LEU A 221 -8.49 -6.30 15.48
C LEU A 221 -7.82 -5.18 16.26
N GLN A 222 -6.94 -5.51 17.23
CA GLN A 222 -6.24 -4.51 18.02
C GLN A 222 -5.43 -3.54 17.14
N LEU A 223 -4.79 -4.04 16.08
CA LEU A 223 -4.05 -3.19 15.16
C LEU A 223 -4.97 -2.22 14.39
N LEU A 224 -6.14 -2.69 13.93
CA LEU A 224 -7.11 -1.86 13.22
C LEU A 224 -7.88 -0.91 14.15
N GLU A 225 -8.12 -1.31 15.40
CA GLU A 225 -8.80 -0.49 16.41
C GLU A 225 -7.91 0.62 16.98
N LYS A 226 -6.59 0.44 16.95
CA LYS A 226 -5.65 1.40 17.54
C LYS A 226 -5.91 2.80 17.02
N SER A 227 -6.30 3.72 17.92
CA SER A 227 -6.66 5.12 17.62
C SER A 227 -7.82 5.27 16.62
N TRP A 228 -8.65 4.23 16.43
CA TRP A 228 -9.82 4.33 15.58
C TRP A 228 -10.92 5.15 16.26
N LYS A 229 -11.39 6.16 15.55
CA LYS A 229 -12.60 6.92 15.88
C LYS A 229 -13.35 7.21 14.60
N ILE A 230 -14.66 7.17 14.63
CA ILE A 230 -15.48 7.59 13.50
C ILE A 230 -15.24 9.07 13.22
N PRO A 231 -14.69 9.45 12.08
CA PRO A 231 -14.38 10.84 11.81
C PRO A 231 -15.64 11.65 11.45
N SER A 232 -15.67 12.93 11.81
CA SER A 232 -16.77 13.85 11.46
C SER A 232 -16.79 14.17 9.95
N ARG A 233 -15.65 14.08 9.28
CA ARG A 233 -15.49 14.31 7.84
C ARG A 233 -14.68 13.14 7.24
N PRO A 234 -15.33 12.01 6.94
CA PRO A 234 -14.64 10.85 6.43
C PRO A 234 -14.06 11.10 5.04
N ARG A 235 -12.89 10.49 4.81
CA ARG A 235 -12.20 10.39 3.51
C ARG A 235 -12.13 8.92 3.13
N GLU A 236 -11.76 8.61 1.93
CA GLU A 236 -11.66 7.26 1.40
C GLU A 236 -10.88 6.30 2.32
N HIS A 237 -9.69 6.68 2.78
CA HIS A 237 -8.90 5.84 3.67
C HIS A 237 -9.58 5.51 5.01
N HIS A 238 -10.47 6.39 5.51
CA HIS A 238 -11.30 6.08 6.68
C HIS A 238 -12.35 5.00 6.35
N LEU A 239 -13.00 5.09 5.18
CA LEU A 239 -13.96 4.07 4.74
C LEU A 239 -13.27 2.71 4.56
N ARG A 240 -12.07 2.71 3.96
CA ARG A 240 -11.25 1.50 3.78
C ARG A 240 -10.91 0.85 5.12
N ARG A 241 -10.45 1.64 6.10
CA ARG A 241 -10.13 1.12 7.44
C ARG A 241 -11.39 0.61 8.17
N ALA A 242 -12.49 1.35 8.09
CA ALA A 242 -13.76 0.94 8.68
C ALA A 242 -14.26 -0.38 8.08
N TYR A 243 -14.17 -0.51 6.75
CA TYR A 243 -14.55 -1.74 6.04
C TYR A 243 -13.67 -2.92 6.49
N ALA A 244 -12.35 -2.75 6.52
CA ALA A 244 -11.43 -3.79 6.98
C ALA A 244 -11.68 -4.19 8.45
N LEU A 245 -11.97 -3.20 9.30
CA LEU A 245 -12.31 -3.46 10.70
C LEU A 245 -13.65 -4.20 10.83
N ALA A 246 -14.64 -3.84 10.03
CA ALA A 246 -15.94 -4.53 9.98
C ALA A 246 -15.79 -6.00 9.54
N ASP A 247 -14.97 -6.28 8.51
CA ASP A 247 -14.63 -7.62 8.07
C ASP A 247 -14.01 -8.46 9.19
N MET A 248 -13.05 -7.87 9.93
CA MET A 248 -12.43 -8.56 11.07
C MET A 248 -13.43 -8.82 12.21
N TYR A 249 -14.36 -7.90 12.50
CA TYR A 249 -15.42 -8.11 13.47
C TYR A 249 -16.36 -9.24 13.03
N GLU A 250 -16.77 -9.28 11.76
CA GLU A 250 -17.63 -10.35 11.24
C GLU A 250 -16.91 -11.70 11.37
N ARG A 251 -15.66 -11.81 10.97
CA ARG A 251 -14.83 -13.01 11.10
C ARG A 251 -14.63 -13.45 12.56
N SER A 252 -14.66 -12.51 13.51
CA SER A 252 -14.57 -12.80 14.96
C SER A 252 -15.93 -13.18 15.59
N GLY A 253 -17.02 -13.15 14.83
CA GLY A 253 -18.37 -13.37 15.33
C GLY A 253 -19.02 -12.16 16.00
N ALA A 254 -18.37 -10.98 15.96
CA ALA A 254 -18.92 -9.74 16.52
C ALA A 254 -19.86 -9.03 15.52
N ALA A 255 -20.87 -9.76 15.03
CA ALA A 255 -21.81 -9.33 14.01
C ALA A 255 -22.44 -7.93 14.24
N PRO A 256 -22.86 -7.54 15.47
CA PRO A 256 -23.43 -6.21 15.70
C PRO A 256 -22.43 -5.08 15.37
N ARG A 257 -21.16 -5.23 15.77
CA ARG A 257 -20.10 -4.23 15.47
C ARG A 257 -19.76 -4.18 13.98
N ALA A 258 -19.69 -5.34 13.34
CA ALA A 258 -19.50 -5.43 11.90
C ALA A 258 -20.62 -4.69 11.15
N ARG A 259 -21.87 -4.98 11.50
CA ARG A 259 -23.04 -4.33 10.91
C ARG A 259 -23.05 -2.82 11.08
N GLU A 260 -22.68 -2.32 12.26
CA GLU A 260 -22.59 -0.89 12.53
C GLU A 260 -21.62 -0.21 11.56
N LEU A 261 -20.39 -0.73 11.45
CA LEU A 261 -19.36 -0.16 10.58
C LEU A 261 -19.70 -0.30 9.09
N PHE A 262 -20.18 -1.46 8.64
CA PHE A 262 -20.63 -1.60 7.25
C PHE A 262 -21.79 -0.65 6.92
N THR A 263 -22.73 -0.45 7.85
CA THR A 263 -23.82 0.52 7.67
C THR A 263 -23.28 1.95 7.58
N TRP A 264 -22.28 2.28 8.39
CA TRP A 264 -21.62 3.57 8.33
C TRP A 264 -20.90 3.78 7.00
N VAL A 265 -20.12 2.81 6.53
CA VAL A 265 -19.44 2.86 5.21
C VAL A 265 -20.48 3.03 4.09
N ARG A 266 -21.56 2.21 4.08
CA ARG A 266 -22.62 2.30 3.08
C ARG A 266 -23.30 3.67 3.06
N GLY A 267 -23.44 4.31 4.22
CA GLY A 267 -24.05 5.63 4.33
C GLY A 267 -23.22 6.75 3.68
N HIS A 268 -21.91 6.52 3.52
CA HIS A 268 -20.99 7.48 2.89
C HIS A 268 -20.67 7.12 1.43
N ASP A 269 -20.57 5.84 1.14
CA ASP A 269 -20.37 5.30 -0.21
C ASP A 269 -21.13 3.95 -0.34
N GLY A 270 -22.29 4.01 -0.96
CA GLY A 270 -23.13 2.82 -1.16
C GLY A 270 -22.57 1.84 -2.19
N GLY A 271 -21.63 2.27 -3.03
CA GLY A 271 -20.93 1.45 -4.02
C GLY A 271 -19.60 0.90 -3.54
N PHE A 272 -19.23 1.16 -2.28
CA PHE A 272 -17.96 0.71 -1.74
C PHE A 272 -17.91 -0.81 -1.62
N ALA A 273 -17.07 -1.46 -2.42
CA ALA A 273 -16.90 -2.91 -2.45
C ALA A 273 -18.28 -3.66 -2.45
N ASP A 274 -18.44 -4.66 -1.61
CA ASP A 274 -19.69 -5.42 -1.40
C ASP A 274 -20.50 -4.96 -0.17
N VAL A 275 -20.27 -3.72 0.31
CA VAL A 275 -20.85 -3.22 1.57
C VAL A 275 -22.36 -3.34 1.66
N ALA A 276 -23.09 -3.18 0.53
CA ALA A 276 -24.53 -3.31 0.49
C ALA A 276 -24.98 -4.76 0.79
N ASP A 277 -24.23 -5.73 0.30
CA ASP A 277 -24.48 -7.15 0.51
C ASP A 277 -24.15 -7.57 1.93
N ARG A 278 -23.01 -7.09 2.45
CA ARG A 278 -22.60 -7.34 3.85
C ARG A 278 -23.62 -6.82 4.86
N VAL A 279 -24.15 -5.61 4.64
CA VAL A 279 -25.20 -5.07 5.53
C VAL A 279 -26.46 -5.91 5.48
N ARG A 280 -26.84 -6.43 4.29
CA ARG A 280 -28.00 -7.31 4.15
C ARG A 280 -27.81 -8.68 4.82
N SER A 281 -26.62 -9.26 4.71
CA SER A 281 -26.33 -10.57 5.31
C SER A 281 -26.26 -10.53 6.84
N LEU A 282 -26.00 -9.35 7.43
CA LEU A 282 -25.91 -9.15 8.88
C LEU A 282 -27.18 -8.52 9.48
N ALA A 283 -28.28 -8.44 8.70
CA ALA A 283 -29.54 -7.81 9.12
C ALA A 283 -30.33 -8.64 10.14
#